data_afd0aed6b2e15f7cc61f04c2d522f758
#
_entry.id   afd0aed6b2e15f7cc61f04c2d522f758
#
_cell.length_a   1.000
_cell.length_b   1.000
_cell.length_c   1.000
_cell.angle_alpha   90.00
_cell.angle_beta   90.00
_cell.angle_gamma   90.00
#
_symmetry.space_group_name_H-M   'P 1'
#
loop_
_entity.id
_entity.type
_entity.pdbx_description
1 polymer ?
#
loop_
_entity_poly.entity_id
_entity_poly.type
_entity_poly.pdbx_seq_one_letter_code
_entity_poly.pdbx_strand_id
1 'polypeptide(L)'
;MIILLVIELGLKNNRENKLVEKIKDSKVPVLLILNKIDKVDQSTIEEESEFWKTELNDIEIWLISAKENFNIQNLKERLIDLLPAGPKYFPDETWTDKSERFFVNEIIREKIFKIYSKEIPYASEVITESFKIKNKILKISSLIIVERDSQKGIIIGNRGQSIKKVGTESRKDLEIFFNKKVFLELNVKVIKDWRKNTNQLKKLGYN
;
A
#
# COMPACT_ATOMS: atom_id res chain seq x y z
N MET A 1 11.68 9.78 18.88
CA MET A 1 11.33 9.80 17.44
C MET A 1 12.46 9.08 16.70
N ILE A 2 12.13 8.26 15.69
CA ILE A 2 13.08 7.56 14.82
C ILE A 2 12.69 7.87 13.38
N ILE A 3 13.67 8.02 12.51
CA ILE A 3 13.44 8.21 11.07
C ILE A 3 13.77 6.89 10.36
N LEU A 4 12.85 6.42 9.50
CA LEU A 4 13.07 5.31 8.61
C LEU A 4 13.15 5.84 7.18
N LEU A 5 14.33 5.75 6.57
CA LEU A 5 14.50 6.04 5.14
C LEU A 5 14.35 4.74 4.36
N VAL A 6 13.22 4.58 3.67
CA VAL A 6 12.94 3.36 2.90
C VAL A 6 13.25 3.60 1.43
N ILE A 7 14.13 2.80 0.87
CA ILE A 7 14.61 2.89 -0.51
C ILE A 7 14.38 1.55 -1.22
N GLU A 8 13.93 1.59 -2.48
CA GLU A 8 13.92 0.42 -3.37
C GLU A 8 15.29 0.25 -4.02
N LEU A 9 15.91 -0.91 -3.85
CA LEU A 9 17.17 -1.24 -4.49
C LEU A 9 17.05 -1.27 -6.02
N GLY A 10 18.15 -0.89 -6.70
CA GLY A 10 18.23 -0.90 -8.17
C GLY A 10 17.62 0.31 -8.87
N LEU A 11 17.06 1.29 -8.15
CA LEU A 11 16.56 2.53 -8.72
C LEU A 11 17.60 3.66 -8.60
N LYS A 12 18.31 3.98 -9.69
CA LYS A 12 19.36 5.02 -9.75
C LYS A 12 18.91 6.42 -9.30
N ASN A 13 17.63 6.76 -9.44
CA ASN A 13 17.10 8.08 -9.08
C ASN A 13 17.00 8.33 -7.57
N ASN A 14 17.28 7.34 -6.73
CA ASN A 14 17.22 7.50 -5.28
C ASN A 14 18.41 8.27 -4.70
N ARG A 15 19.51 8.40 -5.46
CA ARG A 15 20.77 9.00 -5.02
C ARG A 15 20.72 10.54 -4.95
N GLU A 16 19.87 11.19 -5.73
CA GLU A 16 19.75 12.67 -5.79
C GLU A 16 18.56 13.21 -4.97
N ASN A 17 18.23 12.57 -3.86
CA ASN A 17 17.04 12.95 -3.11
C ASN A 17 17.36 14.03 -2.07
N LYS A 18 16.70 15.19 -2.15
CA LYS A 18 16.77 16.27 -1.14
C LYS A 18 16.45 15.83 0.28
N LEU A 19 15.80 14.66 0.46
CA LEU A 19 15.56 14.05 1.77
C LEU A 19 16.86 13.55 2.41
N VAL A 20 17.83 13.10 1.61
CA VAL A 20 19.13 12.60 2.10
C VAL A 20 19.89 13.72 2.82
N GLU A 21 19.92 14.92 2.25
CA GLU A 21 20.56 16.08 2.89
C GLU A 21 19.91 16.41 4.25
N LYS A 22 18.57 16.40 4.32
CA LYS A 22 17.85 16.64 5.57
C LYS A 22 18.09 15.56 6.64
N ILE A 23 18.37 14.34 6.20
CA ILE A 23 18.66 13.22 7.09
C ILE A 23 20.07 13.31 7.66
N LYS A 24 21.05 13.78 6.89
CA LYS A 24 22.43 14.02 7.34
C LYS A 24 22.50 14.97 8.55
N ASP A 25 21.63 15.96 8.58
CA ASP A 25 21.56 16.95 9.66
C ASP A 25 20.66 16.51 10.84
N SER A 26 20.11 15.30 10.77
CA SER A 26 19.16 14.83 11.77
C SER A 26 19.85 14.47 13.10
N LYS A 27 19.30 14.98 14.21
CA LYS A 27 19.75 14.65 15.56
C LYS A 27 19.07 13.43 16.17
N VAL A 28 18.15 12.80 15.43
CA VAL A 28 17.43 11.60 15.87
C VAL A 28 17.99 10.37 15.17
N PRO A 29 17.87 9.17 15.78
CA PRO A 29 18.29 7.93 15.13
C PRO A 29 17.62 7.76 13.77
N VAL A 30 18.42 7.42 12.76
CA VAL A 30 17.99 7.15 11.41
C VAL A 30 18.37 5.71 11.04
N LEU A 31 17.42 4.95 10.50
CA LEU A 31 17.70 3.65 9.90
C LEU A 31 17.43 3.72 8.40
N LEU A 32 18.36 3.21 7.62
CA LEU A 32 18.19 3.05 6.18
C LEU A 32 17.67 1.64 5.89
N ILE A 33 16.51 1.58 5.25
CA ILE A 33 15.85 0.34 4.88
C ILE A 33 15.97 0.14 3.36
N LEU A 34 16.83 -0.77 2.94
CA LEU A 34 16.98 -1.18 1.55
C LEU A 34 16.02 -2.33 1.26
N ASN A 35 14.90 -2.00 0.61
CA ASN A 35 13.80 -2.94 0.36
C ASN A 35 13.87 -3.54 -1.05
N LYS A 36 13.15 -4.65 -1.22
CA LYS A 36 13.02 -5.41 -2.46
C LYS A 36 14.31 -6.12 -2.90
N ILE A 37 15.09 -6.61 -1.93
CA ILE A 37 16.30 -7.40 -2.22
C ILE A 37 15.99 -8.66 -3.05
N ASP A 38 14.75 -9.11 -3.06
CA ASP A 38 14.25 -10.22 -3.88
C ASP A 38 14.27 -9.94 -5.40
N LYS A 39 14.53 -8.69 -5.81
CA LYS A 39 14.52 -8.27 -7.22
C LYS A 39 15.89 -7.99 -7.81
N VAL A 40 16.92 -8.00 -7.00
CA VAL A 40 18.29 -7.63 -7.39
C VAL A 40 19.27 -8.74 -7.05
N ASP A 41 20.42 -8.74 -7.71
CA ASP A 41 21.50 -9.67 -7.43
C ASP A 41 22.36 -9.22 -6.24
N GLN A 42 23.21 -10.12 -5.74
CA GLN A 42 24.07 -9.90 -4.60
C GLN A 42 25.05 -8.73 -4.83
N SER A 43 25.58 -8.58 -6.03
CA SER A 43 26.54 -7.52 -6.36
C SER A 43 25.91 -6.14 -6.26
N THR A 44 24.66 -5.99 -6.72
CA THR A 44 23.88 -4.76 -6.56
C THR A 44 23.59 -4.42 -5.10
N ILE A 45 23.30 -5.43 -4.27
CA ILE A 45 23.08 -5.24 -2.83
C ILE A 45 24.34 -4.71 -2.15
N GLU A 46 25.51 -5.29 -2.47
CA GLU A 46 26.80 -4.90 -1.90
C GLU A 46 27.17 -3.48 -2.33
N GLU A 47 27.09 -3.17 -3.63
CA GLU A 47 27.39 -1.85 -4.18
C GLU A 47 26.51 -0.75 -3.57
N GLU A 48 25.21 -0.96 -3.51
CA GLU A 48 24.28 0.02 -2.92
C GLU A 48 24.49 0.17 -1.41
N SER A 49 24.77 -0.92 -0.71
CA SER A 49 25.05 -0.87 0.73
C SER A 49 26.32 -0.07 1.03
N GLU A 50 27.39 -0.27 0.26
CA GLU A 50 28.64 0.47 0.41
C GLU A 50 28.48 1.95 0.06
N PHE A 51 27.78 2.24 -1.03
CA PHE A 51 27.42 3.61 -1.41
C PHE A 51 26.71 4.34 -0.27
N TRP A 52 25.67 3.73 0.31
CA TRP A 52 24.88 4.37 1.35
C TRP A 52 25.60 4.50 2.69
N LYS A 53 26.46 3.56 3.05
CA LYS A 53 27.34 3.69 4.21
C LYS A 53 28.26 4.91 4.10
N THR A 54 28.87 5.09 2.94
CA THR A 54 29.75 6.23 2.67
C THR A 54 28.97 7.54 2.64
N GLU A 55 27.81 7.55 1.97
CA GLU A 55 27.00 8.77 1.78
C GLU A 55 26.36 9.27 3.08
N LEU A 56 25.99 8.37 4.00
CA LEU A 56 25.29 8.68 5.25
C LEU A 56 26.14 8.43 6.52
N ASN A 57 27.48 8.46 6.42
CA ASN A 57 28.40 8.35 7.56
C ASN A 57 28.09 7.16 8.48
N ASP A 58 28.22 5.94 7.95
CA ASP A 58 28.02 4.68 8.69
C ASP A 58 26.63 4.50 9.32
N ILE A 59 25.59 4.94 8.63
CA ILE A 59 24.19 4.73 9.04
C ILE A 59 23.86 3.23 9.20
N GLU A 60 23.01 2.90 10.15
CA GLU A 60 22.50 1.54 10.32
C GLU A 60 21.63 1.12 9.13
N ILE A 61 22.06 0.11 8.37
CA ILE A 61 21.39 -0.37 7.14
C ILE A 61 20.68 -1.69 7.40
N TRP A 62 19.42 -1.76 6.93
CA TRP A 62 18.59 -2.94 6.98
C TRP A 62 18.22 -3.41 5.59
N LEU A 63 18.67 -4.61 5.24
CA LEU A 63 18.33 -5.29 4.00
C LEU A 63 17.04 -6.09 4.21
N ILE A 64 15.97 -5.78 3.47
CA ILE A 64 14.68 -6.44 3.63
C ILE A 64 14.03 -6.80 2.29
N SER A 65 13.15 -7.79 2.32
CA SER A 65 12.09 -7.95 1.34
C SER A 65 10.74 -7.96 2.07
N ALA A 66 10.00 -6.87 1.97
CA ALA A 66 8.67 -6.79 2.56
C ALA A 66 7.71 -7.81 1.92
N LYS A 67 7.88 -8.11 0.64
CA LYS A 67 7.08 -9.09 -0.09
C LYS A 67 7.28 -10.52 0.41
N GLU A 68 8.55 -10.91 0.58
CA GLU A 68 8.94 -12.27 1.01
C GLU A 68 9.04 -12.38 2.54
N ASN A 69 8.68 -11.32 3.27
CA ASN A 69 8.77 -11.21 4.73
C ASN A 69 10.19 -11.47 5.28
N PHE A 70 11.22 -11.21 4.44
CA PHE A 70 12.61 -11.40 4.83
C PHE A 70 13.08 -10.26 5.73
N ASN A 71 13.66 -10.59 6.87
CA ASN A 71 14.26 -9.70 7.87
C ASN A 71 13.31 -8.66 8.50
N ILE A 72 11.98 -8.82 8.30
CA ILE A 72 10.98 -7.90 8.82
C ILE A 72 10.84 -8.01 10.33
N GLN A 73 10.89 -9.23 10.88
CA GLN A 73 10.74 -9.45 12.33
C GLN A 73 11.92 -8.84 13.10
N ASN A 74 13.14 -9.03 12.64
CA ASN A 74 14.35 -8.47 13.28
C ASN A 74 14.33 -6.93 13.23
N LEU A 75 13.89 -6.35 12.09
CA LEU A 75 13.70 -4.91 11.98
C LEU A 75 12.67 -4.38 12.98
N LYS A 76 11.55 -5.08 13.17
CA LYS A 76 10.53 -4.70 14.17
C LYS A 76 11.10 -4.71 15.60
N GLU A 77 11.84 -5.74 15.96
CA GLU A 77 12.48 -5.86 17.27
C GLU A 77 13.47 -4.72 17.49
N ARG A 78 14.31 -4.43 16.50
CA ARG A 78 15.23 -3.30 16.55
C ARG A 78 14.53 -1.96 16.70
N LEU A 79 13.42 -1.75 16.02
CA LEU A 79 12.61 -0.53 16.16
C LEU A 79 12.04 -0.39 17.57
N ILE A 80 11.56 -1.48 18.16
CA ILE A 80 11.05 -1.48 19.54
C ILE A 80 12.15 -1.09 20.52
N ASP A 81 13.37 -1.64 20.35
CA ASP A 81 14.52 -1.35 21.20
C ASP A 81 14.96 0.13 21.13
N LEU A 82 14.80 0.74 19.97
CA LEU A 82 15.15 2.15 19.75
C LEU A 82 14.08 3.14 20.22
N LEU A 83 12.84 2.68 20.45
CA LEU A 83 11.77 3.55 20.89
C LEU A 83 11.94 3.90 22.37
N PRO A 84 11.86 5.19 22.73
CA PRO A 84 11.90 5.59 24.13
C PRO A 84 10.64 5.09 24.85
N ALA A 85 10.80 4.69 26.10
CA ALA A 85 9.66 4.40 26.97
C ALA A 85 8.78 5.66 27.10
N GLY A 86 7.48 5.51 26.94
CA GLY A 86 6.54 6.62 26.99
C GLY A 86 5.10 6.16 27.15
N PRO A 87 4.19 7.11 27.43
CA PRO A 87 2.76 6.78 27.48
C PRO A 87 2.24 6.38 26.10
N LYS A 88 1.23 5.53 26.09
CA LYS A 88 0.52 5.18 24.85
C LYS A 88 -0.21 6.42 24.32
N TYR A 89 0.10 6.82 23.10
CA TYR A 89 -0.58 7.94 22.43
C TYR A 89 -1.94 7.58 21.88
N PHE A 90 -2.18 6.28 21.65
CA PHE A 90 -3.46 5.76 21.14
C PHE A 90 -3.97 4.67 22.08
N PRO A 91 -5.30 4.57 22.29
CA PRO A 91 -5.91 3.44 22.99
C PRO A 91 -5.53 2.10 22.33
N ASP A 92 -5.42 1.04 23.13
CA ASP A 92 -5.06 -0.29 22.62
C ASP A 92 -6.01 -0.84 21.55
N GLU A 93 -7.24 -0.35 21.53
CA GLU A 93 -8.27 -0.70 20.56
C GLU A 93 -8.17 0.10 19.25
N THR A 94 -7.34 1.16 19.21
CA THR A 94 -7.19 2.02 18.03
C THR A 94 -5.98 1.59 17.22
N TRP A 95 -6.19 0.76 16.22
CA TRP A 95 -5.13 0.25 15.36
C TRP A 95 -4.73 1.22 14.25
N THR A 96 -5.63 2.17 13.90
CA THR A 96 -5.46 3.08 12.79
C THR A 96 -6.47 4.23 12.85
N ASP A 97 -6.13 5.35 12.21
CA ASP A 97 -7.02 6.49 11.97
C ASP A 97 -7.92 6.29 10.73
N LYS A 98 -7.71 5.21 9.97
CA LYS A 98 -8.46 4.95 8.75
C LYS A 98 -9.80 4.26 9.04
N SER A 99 -10.81 4.60 8.24
CA SER A 99 -12.14 4.01 8.33
C SER A 99 -12.15 2.56 7.80
N GLU A 100 -13.12 1.76 8.24
CA GLU A 100 -13.36 0.41 7.69
C GLU A 100 -13.52 0.42 6.17
N ARG A 101 -14.11 1.46 5.61
CA ARG A 101 -14.25 1.64 4.15
C ARG A 101 -12.92 1.79 3.44
N PHE A 102 -11.94 2.42 4.07
CA PHE A 102 -10.59 2.52 3.52
C PHE A 102 -9.98 1.13 3.30
N PHE A 103 -10.08 0.25 4.29
CA PHE A 103 -9.55 -1.11 4.17
C PHE A 103 -10.29 -1.93 3.12
N VAL A 104 -11.60 -1.76 2.99
CA VAL A 104 -12.37 -2.37 1.90
C VAL A 104 -11.83 -1.94 0.54
N ASN A 105 -11.62 -0.64 0.35
CA ASN A 105 -11.10 -0.11 -0.90
C ASN A 105 -9.71 -0.68 -1.21
N GLU A 106 -8.81 -0.69 -0.23
CA GLU A 106 -7.44 -1.17 -0.44
C GLU A 106 -7.38 -2.70 -0.70
N ILE A 107 -8.20 -3.50 -0.04
CA ILE A 107 -8.31 -4.94 -0.32
C ILE A 107 -8.80 -5.18 -1.75
N ILE A 108 -9.80 -4.44 -2.22
CA ILE A 108 -10.28 -4.55 -3.59
C ILE A 108 -9.21 -4.06 -4.58
N ARG A 109 -8.53 -2.94 -4.30
CA ARG A 109 -7.42 -2.43 -5.12
C ARG A 109 -6.30 -3.43 -5.26
N GLU A 110 -5.91 -4.08 -4.17
CA GLU A 110 -4.89 -5.14 -4.20
C GLU A 110 -5.26 -6.26 -5.19
N LYS A 111 -6.54 -6.70 -5.22
CA LYS A 111 -6.98 -7.73 -6.18
C LYS A 111 -6.98 -7.21 -7.62
N ILE A 112 -7.31 -5.93 -7.83
CA ILE A 112 -7.17 -5.29 -9.14
C ILE A 112 -5.70 -5.32 -9.59
N PHE A 113 -4.75 -4.97 -8.73
CA PHE A 113 -3.32 -5.03 -9.04
C PHE A 113 -2.81 -6.45 -9.31
N LYS A 114 -3.36 -7.47 -8.65
CA LYS A 114 -2.97 -8.87 -8.84
C LYS A 114 -3.58 -9.52 -10.11
N ILE A 115 -4.77 -9.10 -10.49
CA ILE A 115 -5.54 -9.76 -11.56
C ILE A 115 -5.34 -9.07 -12.91
N TYR A 116 -5.19 -7.75 -12.91
CA TYR A 116 -4.99 -6.98 -14.14
C TYR A 116 -3.53 -6.53 -14.28
N SER A 117 -3.16 -6.21 -15.52
CA SER A 117 -1.82 -5.76 -15.87
C SER A 117 -1.86 -4.44 -16.62
N LYS A 118 -0.69 -3.95 -17.02
CA LYS A 118 -0.48 -2.71 -17.77
C LYS A 118 -1.05 -1.50 -17.00
N GLU A 119 -1.81 -0.67 -17.70
CA GLU A 119 -2.35 0.59 -17.16
C GLU A 119 -3.60 0.43 -16.27
N ILE A 120 -4.31 -0.71 -16.33
CA ILE A 120 -5.60 -0.86 -15.66
C ILE A 120 -5.53 -0.61 -14.15
N PRO A 121 -4.59 -1.21 -13.38
CA PRO A 121 -4.49 -0.94 -11.95
C PRO A 121 -4.27 0.53 -11.62
N TYR A 122 -3.48 1.22 -12.44
CA TYR A 122 -3.13 2.63 -12.23
C TYR A 122 -4.21 3.61 -12.70
N ALA A 123 -5.10 3.14 -13.58
CA ALA A 123 -6.21 3.93 -14.13
C ALA A 123 -7.52 3.73 -13.38
N SER A 124 -7.51 2.88 -12.35
CA SER A 124 -8.70 2.54 -11.55
C SER A 124 -8.63 3.12 -10.14
N GLU A 125 -9.79 3.47 -9.61
CA GLU A 125 -10.00 3.86 -8.21
C GLU A 125 -11.16 3.07 -7.62
N VAL A 126 -11.14 2.82 -6.31
CA VAL A 126 -12.20 2.07 -5.64
C VAL A 126 -12.83 2.91 -4.54
N ILE A 127 -14.16 2.97 -4.52
CA ILE A 127 -14.92 3.67 -3.48
C ILE A 127 -15.97 2.73 -2.91
N THR A 128 -16.01 2.62 -1.60
CA THR A 128 -17.11 1.94 -0.91
C THR A 128 -18.29 2.89 -0.71
N GLU A 129 -19.35 2.69 -1.46
CA GLU A 129 -20.58 3.50 -1.39
C GLU A 129 -21.45 3.10 -0.19
N SER A 130 -21.55 1.80 0.11
CA SER A 130 -22.33 1.29 1.21
C SER A 130 -21.56 0.27 2.05
N PHE A 131 -21.65 0.42 3.37
CA PHE A 131 -21.05 -0.48 4.36
C PHE A 131 -22.06 -0.62 5.50
N LYS A 132 -22.75 -1.76 5.60
CA LYS A 132 -23.84 -1.97 6.56
C LYS A 132 -23.83 -3.40 7.09
N ILE A 133 -24.08 -3.56 8.37
CA ILE A 133 -24.29 -4.86 8.98
C ILE A 133 -25.80 -5.15 9.02
N LYS A 134 -26.22 -6.26 8.42
CA LYS A 134 -27.60 -6.73 8.46
C LYS A 134 -27.62 -8.25 8.69
N ASN A 135 -28.32 -8.70 9.73
CA ASN A 135 -28.44 -10.12 10.08
C ASN A 135 -27.07 -10.83 10.22
N LYS A 136 -26.14 -10.21 10.94
CA LYS A 136 -24.75 -10.70 11.13
C LYS A 136 -23.90 -10.80 9.84
N ILE A 137 -24.42 -10.35 8.71
CA ILE A 137 -23.71 -10.31 7.43
C ILE A 137 -23.30 -8.86 7.13
N LEU A 138 -22.05 -8.65 6.79
CA LEU A 138 -21.53 -7.37 6.35
C LEU A 138 -21.86 -7.19 4.87
N LYS A 139 -22.74 -6.25 4.56
CA LYS A 139 -23.12 -5.91 3.18
C LYS A 139 -22.32 -4.71 2.72
N ILE A 140 -21.52 -4.92 1.68
CA ILE A 140 -20.64 -3.92 1.09
C ILE A 140 -21.02 -3.75 -0.39
N SER A 141 -21.18 -2.49 -0.81
CA SER A 141 -21.28 -2.13 -2.22
C SER A 141 -20.14 -1.17 -2.54
N SER A 142 -19.30 -1.55 -3.51
CA SER A 142 -18.15 -0.76 -3.94
C SER A 142 -18.17 -0.49 -5.43
N LEU A 143 -17.71 0.70 -5.79
CA LEU A 143 -17.63 1.19 -7.15
C LEU A 143 -16.18 1.24 -7.60
N ILE A 144 -15.87 0.58 -8.70
CA ILE A 144 -14.58 0.68 -9.39
C ILE A 144 -14.74 1.76 -10.47
N ILE A 145 -13.97 2.83 -10.36
CA ILE A 145 -13.98 3.96 -11.29
C ILE A 145 -12.84 3.78 -12.28
N VAL A 146 -13.10 4.03 -13.55
CA VAL A 146 -12.13 4.05 -14.63
C VAL A 146 -12.35 5.26 -15.53
N GLU A 147 -11.38 5.60 -16.40
CA GLU A 147 -11.46 6.78 -17.27
C GLU A 147 -12.14 6.51 -18.61
N ARG A 148 -12.13 5.26 -19.09
CA ARG A 148 -12.56 4.90 -20.46
C ARG A 148 -13.44 3.65 -20.48
N ASP A 149 -14.35 3.57 -21.46
CA ASP A 149 -15.20 2.40 -21.65
C ASP A 149 -14.42 1.14 -22.00
N SER A 150 -13.28 1.24 -22.71
CA SER A 150 -12.37 0.14 -22.95
C SER A 150 -11.84 -0.48 -21.65
N GLN A 151 -11.45 0.36 -20.69
CA GLN A 151 -10.98 -0.08 -19.37
C GLN A 151 -12.11 -0.75 -18.57
N LYS A 152 -13.32 -0.20 -18.63
CA LYS A 152 -14.51 -0.83 -18.04
C LYS A 152 -14.74 -2.22 -18.63
N GLY A 153 -14.63 -2.36 -19.96
CA GLY A 153 -14.75 -3.66 -20.63
C GLY A 153 -13.71 -4.67 -20.14
N ILE A 154 -12.46 -4.25 -19.96
CA ILE A 154 -11.36 -5.10 -19.45
C ILE A 154 -11.65 -5.54 -18.00
N ILE A 155 -12.08 -4.62 -17.13
CA ILE A 155 -12.38 -4.94 -15.73
C ILE A 155 -13.55 -5.91 -15.62
N ILE A 156 -14.61 -5.72 -16.40
CA ILE A 156 -15.76 -6.64 -16.41
C ILE A 156 -15.32 -8.00 -16.98
N GLY A 157 -14.56 -7.98 -18.07
CA GLY A 157 -14.10 -9.19 -18.77
C GLY A 157 -15.22 -9.93 -19.50
N ASN A 158 -14.86 -11.02 -20.14
CA ASN A 158 -15.81 -11.82 -20.90
C ASN A 158 -16.92 -12.36 -19.96
N ARG A 159 -18.18 -12.00 -20.28
CA ARG A 159 -19.37 -12.38 -19.47
C ARG A 159 -19.23 -12.11 -17.97
N GLY A 160 -18.48 -11.06 -17.58
CA GLY A 160 -18.28 -10.69 -16.18
C GLY A 160 -17.32 -11.59 -15.39
N GLN A 161 -16.56 -12.47 -16.03
CA GLN A 161 -15.68 -13.42 -15.34
C GLN A 161 -14.55 -12.72 -14.56
N SER A 162 -13.97 -11.66 -15.12
CA SER A 162 -12.85 -10.97 -14.48
C SER A 162 -13.29 -10.24 -13.21
N ILE A 163 -14.36 -9.45 -13.26
CA ILE A 163 -14.90 -8.75 -12.07
C ILE A 163 -15.41 -9.75 -11.02
N LYS A 164 -15.98 -10.89 -11.44
CA LYS A 164 -16.37 -11.97 -10.52
C LYS A 164 -15.17 -12.55 -9.78
N LYS A 165 -14.03 -12.71 -10.44
CA LYS A 165 -12.78 -13.16 -9.82
C LYS A 165 -12.31 -12.14 -8.78
N VAL A 166 -12.26 -10.84 -9.13
CA VAL A 166 -11.94 -9.76 -8.18
C VAL A 166 -12.86 -9.83 -6.96
N GLY A 167 -14.18 -9.88 -7.18
CA GLY A 167 -15.16 -9.93 -6.11
C GLY A 167 -15.01 -11.15 -5.21
N THR A 168 -14.72 -12.31 -5.78
CA THR A 168 -14.54 -13.56 -5.02
C THR A 168 -13.29 -13.49 -4.14
N GLU A 169 -12.16 -13.07 -4.69
CA GLU A 169 -10.90 -12.98 -3.95
C GLU A 169 -10.97 -11.86 -2.88
N SER A 170 -11.52 -10.69 -3.24
CA SER A 170 -11.72 -9.61 -2.27
C SER A 170 -12.64 -10.04 -1.12
N ARG A 171 -13.73 -10.74 -1.41
CA ARG A 171 -14.65 -11.21 -0.38
C ARG A 171 -13.97 -12.13 0.63
N LYS A 172 -13.14 -13.07 0.17
CA LYS A 172 -12.39 -13.98 1.08
C LYS A 172 -11.54 -13.21 2.07
N ASP A 173 -10.77 -12.23 1.58
CA ASP A 173 -9.88 -11.43 2.42
C ASP A 173 -10.66 -10.51 3.35
N LEU A 174 -11.77 -9.93 2.90
CA LEU A 174 -12.67 -9.14 3.72
C LEU A 174 -13.33 -9.97 4.83
N GLU A 175 -13.72 -11.23 4.55
CA GLU A 175 -14.26 -12.14 5.57
C GLU A 175 -13.23 -12.45 6.65
N ILE A 176 -11.96 -12.63 6.27
CA ILE A 176 -10.84 -12.82 7.21
C ILE A 176 -10.60 -11.53 8.01
N PHE A 177 -10.49 -10.39 7.33
CA PHE A 177 -10.18 -9.10 7.95
C PHE A 177 -11.22 -8.66 8.98
N PHE A 178 -12.52 -8.78 8.65
CA PHE A 178 -13.61 -8.37 9.54
C PHE A 178 -14.10 -9.48 10.45
N ASN A 179 -13.61 -10.69 10.32
CA ASN A 179 -14.09 -11.89 11.01
C ASN A 179 -15.63 -12.03 10.94
N LYS A 180 -16.19 -11.77 9.74
CA LYS A 180 -17.65 -11.79 9.49
C LYS A 180 -17.92 -12.31 8.08
N LYS A 181 -19.12 -12.88 7.88
CA LYS A 181 -19.62 -13.17 6.55
C LYS A 181 -19.84 -11.87 5.77
N VAL A 182 -19.36 -11.82 4.51
CA VAL A 182 -19.41 -10.66 3.65
C VAL A 182 -20.25 -10.94 2.40
N PHE A 183 -21.19 -10.05 2.12
CA PHE A 183 -21.81 -9.90 0.81
C PHE A 183 -21.19 -8.70 0.12
N LEU A 184 -20.42 -8.93 -0.94
CA LEU A 184 -19.73 -7.91 -1.71
C LEU A 184 -20.38 -7.72 -3.08
N GLU A 185 -20.83 -6.52 -3.35
CA GLU A 185 -21.29 -6.06 -4.66
C GLU A 185 -20.26 -5.13 -5.27
N LEU A 186 -19.85 -5.40 -6.53
CA LEU A 186 -18.91 -4.58 -7.28
C LEU A 186 -19.58 -4.04 -8.54
N ASN A 187 -19.51 -2.72 -8.69
CA ASN A 187 -19.98 -2.00 -9.87
C ASN A 187 -18.79 -1.31 -10.57
N VAL A 188 -18.87 -1.10 -11.88
CA VAL A 188 -17.84 -0.37 -12.65
C VAL A 188 -18.45 0.83 -13.33
N LYS A 189 -17.87 2.02 -13.10
CA LYS A 189 -18.31 3.29 -13.67
C LYS A 189 -17.21 4.00 -14.42
N VAL A 190 -17.53 4.55 -15.56
CA VAL A 190 -16.61 5.43 -16.29
C VAL A 190 -16.82 6.86 -15.82
N ILE A 191 -15.74 7.51 -15.38
CA ILE A 191 -15.69 8.94 -15.11
C ILE A 191 -14.50 9.48 -15.89
N LYS A 192 -14.78 10.16 -17.00
CA LYS A 192 -13.73 10.70 -17.88
C LYS A 192 -12.84 11.69 -17.13
N ASP A 193 -11.54 11.56 -17.33
CA ASP A 193 -10.50 12.44 -16.79
C ASP A 193 -10.59 12.67 -15.27
N TRP A 194 -11.08 11.69 -14.50
CA TRP A 194 -11.28 11.83 -13.06
C TRP A 194 -9.99 12.20 -12.32
N ARG A 195 -8.82 11.73 -12.79
CA ARG A 195 -7.50 12.03 -12.22
C ARG A 195 -7.05 13.48 -12.44
N LYS A 196 -7.60 14.18 -13.42
CA LYS A 196 -7.29 15.58 -13.73
C LYS A 196 -8.30 16.56 -13.09
N ASN A 197 -9.42 16.05 -12.58
CA ASN A 197 -10.46 16.86 -12.01
C ASN A 197 -10.30 16.98 -10.50
N THR A 198 -9.86 18.14 -10.04
CA THR A 198 -9.63 18.43 -8.61
C THR A 198 -10.86 18.20 -7.73
N ASN A 199 -12.07 18.51 -8.24
CA ASN A 199 -13.32 18.28 -7.50
C ASN A 199 -13.62 16.77 -7.36
N GLN A 200 -13.29 15.97 -8.38
CA GLN A 200 -13.43 14.53 -8.30
C GLN A 200 -12.37 13.93 -7.35
N LEU A 201 -11.13 14.37 -7.46
CA LEU A 201 -10.05 13.93 -6.56
C LEU A 201 -10.40 14.18 -5.09
N LYS A 202 -10.89 15.38 -4.76
CA LYS A 202 -11.36 15.69 -3.39
C LYS A 202 -12.48 14.77 -2.92
N LYS A 203 -13.48 14.46 -3.80
CA LYS A 203 -14.56 13.51 -3.47
C LYS A 203 -14.04 12.08 -3.26
N LEU A 204 -12.93 11.73 -3.88
CA LEU A 204 -12.24 10.45 -3.76
C LEU A 204 -11.30 10.37 -2.55
N GLY A 205 -11.13 11.47 -1.79
CA GLY A 205 -10.29 11.53 -0.61
C GLY A 205 -8.84 11.96 -0.87
N TYR A 206 -8.54 12.44 -2.09
CA TYR A 206 -7.24 13.05 -2.41
C TYR A 206 -7.28 14.54 -2.05
N ASN A 207 -6.35 14.98 -1.20
CA ASN A 207 -6.17 16.39 -0.80
C ASN A 207 -5.16 17.11 -1.69
#